data_9b73f93ac0091ab72e1c1b69d2d2d3ed
#
_entry.id   9b73f93ac0091ab72e1c1b69d2d2d3ed
#
_cell.length_a   1.000
_cell.length_b   1.000
_cell.length_c   1.000
_cell.angle_alpha   90.00
_cell.angle_beta   90.00
_cell.angle_gamma   90.00
#
_symmetry.space_group_name_H-M   'P 1'
#
loop_
_entity.id
_entity.type
_entity.pdbx_description
1 polymer ?
#
loop_
_entity_poly.entity_id
_entity_poly.type
_entity_poly.pdbx_seq_one_letter_code
_entity_poly.pdbx_strand_id
1 'polypeptide(L)'
;MASNVTTYKNLTPAPDLDQKTLNKMAWRSCFLQASFNYERMQAAGWLYGILPGLEKIHTDKDDLAASMTHNMEFFNIHPFLVTFAMGICLSLEQKKADIPTIRAVRVSLMGPLGGIGDALFWMTLVPILAGITSQMAIAGNIAGPIVFLLIFNIIQFAIRFGLMNWSYTVSYTHLTLPTN
;
A
#
# COMPACT_ATOMS: atom_id res chain seq x y z
N MET A 1 5.21 19.17 10.13
CA MET A 1 4.73 19.33 11.53
C MET A 1 3.94 18.09 11.85
N ALA A 2 4.33 17.31 12.87
CA ALA A 2 3.49 16.23 13.36
C ALA A 2 2.22 16.86 13.94
N SER A 3 1.04 16.34 13.57
CA SER A 3 -0.20 16.82 14.18
C SER A 3 -0.19 16.40 15.67
N ASN A 4 -0.52 17.33 16.57
CA ASN A 4 -0.69 17.01 18.00
C ASN A 4 -1.99 16.22 18.27
N VAL A 5 -2.75 15.89 17.22
CA VAL A 5 -3.98 15.12 17.30
C VAL A 5 -3.60 13.65 17.47
N THR A 6 -4.08 13.02 18.54
CA THR A 6 -3.83 11.61 18.87
C THR A 6 -5.03 10.72 18.61
N THR A 7 -6.24 11.29 18.58
CA THR A 7 -7.49 10.55 18.41
C THR A 7 -8.44 11.30 17.48
N TYR A 8 -9.31 10.58 16.80
CA TYR A 8 -10.37 11.16 15.99
C TYR A 8 -11.51 11.70 16.86
N LYS A 9 -12.27 12.67 16.34
CA LYS A 9 -13.46 13.20 17.01
C LYS A 9 -14.61 12.21 16.93
N ASN A 10 -14.83 11.62 15.74
CA ASN A 10 -15.84 10.60 15.54
C ASN A 10 -15.19 9.21 15.69
N LEU A 11 -15.50 8.55 16.81
CA LEU A 11 -15.02 7.19 17.13
C LEU A 11 -15.94 6.08 16.64
N THR A 12 -17.05 6.41 15.97
CA THR A 12 -17.95 5.39 15.40
C THR A 12 -17.23 4.67 14.26
N PRO A 13 -17.09 3.33 14.30
CA PRO A 13 -16.51 2.57 13.22
C PRO A 13 -17.23 2.83 11.90
N ALA A 14 -16.47 2.99 10.83
CA ALA A 14 -17.02 3.21 9.51
C ALA A 14 -17.50 1.89 8.87
N PRO A 15 -18.48 1.93 7.94
CA PRO A 15 -18.91 0.75 7.21
C PRO A 15 -17.78 0.20 6.32
N ASP A 16 -17.95 -1.04 5.87
CA ASP A 16 -17.01 -1.70 4.99
C ASP A 16 -16.81 -0.94 3.67
N LEU A 17 -15.58 -0.92 3.22
CA LEU A 17 -15.25 -0.34 1.93
C LEU A 17 -15.69 -1.27 0.79
N ASP A 18 -16.33 -0.71 -0.21
CA ASP A 18 -16.73 -1.43 -1.41
C ASP A 18 -15.53 -1.83 -2.27
N GLN A 19 -15.67 -2.92 -3.01
CA GLN A 19 -14.64 -3.45 -3.90
C GLN A 19 -14.15 -2.43 -4.93
N LYS A 20 -15.03 -1.53 -5.38
CA LYS A 20 -14.67 -0.46 -6.32
C LYS A 20 -13.65 0.50 -5.71
N THR A 21 -13.79 0.83 -4.43
CA THR A 21 -12.83 1.67 -3.70
C THR A 21 -11.50 0.96 -3.52
N LEU A 22 -11.51 -0.31 -3.10
CA LEU A 22 -10.28 -1.12 -2.95
C LEU A 22 -9.52 -1.21 -4.29
N ASN A 23 -10.23 -1.48 -5.39
CA ASN A 23 -9.64 -1.53 -6.72
C ASN A 23 -9.08 -0.16 -7.16
N LYS A 24 -9.79 0.93 -6.87
CA LYS A 24 -9.32 2.30 -7.16
C LYS A 24 -8.02 2.60 -6.41
N MET A 25 -7.89 2.18 -5.16
CA MET A 25 -6.67 2.34 -4.37
C MET A 25 -5.54 1.47 -4.90
N ALA A 26 -5.81 0.21 -5.27
CA ALA A 26 -4.82 -0.66 -5.90
C ALA A 26 -4.27 -0.05 -7.20
N TRP A 27 -5.11 0.55 -8.05
CA TRP A 27 -4.66 1.28 -9.23
C TRP A 27 -3.86 2.54 -8.88
N ARG A 28 -4.33 3.35 -7.92
CA ARG A 28 -3.60 4.56 -7.49
C ARG A 28 -2.24 4.24 -6.87
N SER A 29 -2.08 3.08 -6.26
CA SER A 29 -0.80 2.64 -5.70
C SER A 29 0.30 2.44 -6.74
N CYS A 30 -0.03 2.35 -8.03
CA CYS A 30 0.96 2.36 -9.12
C CYS A 30 1.75 3.68 -9.17
N PHE A 31 1.18 4.77 -8.65
CA PHE A 31 1.81 6.10 -8.59
C PHE A 31 2.55 6.34 -7.27
N LEU A 32 2.82 5.29 -6.48
CA LEU A 32 3.48 5.42 -5.18
C LEU A 32 4.77 6.26 -5.23
N GLN A 33 5.56 6.11 -6.29
CA GLN A 33 6.84 6.78 -6.45
C GLN A 33 6.78 8.04 -7.34
N ALA A 34 5.60 8.45 -7.82
CA ALA A 34 5.47 9.58 -8.74
C ALA A 34 5.92 10.93 -8.13
N SER A 35 5.85 11.07 -6.82
CA SER A 35 6.26 12.26 -6.06
C SER A 35 7.36 11.96 -5.03
N PHE A 36 8.24 11.02 -5.35
CA PHE A 36 9.34 10.62 -4.49
C PHE A 36 10.28 11.80 -4.18
N ASN A 37 10.66 11.94 -2.92
CA ASN A 37 11.63 12.92 -2.47
C ASN A 37 12.43 12.40 -1.27
N TYR A 38 13.61 12.96 -1.00
CA TYR A 38 14.49 12.46 0.06
C TYR A 38 14.00 12.78 1.49
N GLU A 39 13.12 13.77 1.65
CA GLU A 39 12.60 14.17 2.98
C GLU A 39 11.57 13.17 3.50
N ARG A 40 10.62 12.75 2.63
CA ARG A 40 9.47 11.93 3.02
C ARG A 40 9.32 10.65 2.20
N MET A 41 10.23 10.37 1.29
CA MET A 41 10.28 9.23 0.40
C MET A 41 8.98 9.09 -0.43
N GLN A 42 8.16 8.11 -0.12
CA GLN A 42 6.94 7.75 -0.87
C GLN A 42 5.65 8.33 -0.24
N ALA A 43 5.75 9.17 0.78
CA ALA A 43 4.60 9.62 1.59
C ALA A 43 3.45 10.23 0.77
N ALA A 44 3.74 11.07 -0.22
CA ALA A 44 2.69 11.68 -1.05
C ALA A 44 2.01 10.65 -1.97
N GLY A 45 2.77 9.71 -2.54
CA GLY A 45 2.21 8.60 -3.32
C GLY A 45 1.41 7.62 -2.45
N TRP A 46 1.85 7.38 -1.20
CA TRP A 46 1.09 6.62 -0.22
C TRP A 46 -0.26 7.28 0.06
N LEU A 47 -0.28 8.58 0.42
CA LEU A 47 -1.51 9.31 0.66
C LEU A 47 -2.41 9.31 -0.58
N TYR A 48 -1.87 9.57 -1.77
CA TYR A 48 -2.64 9.53 -3.01
C TYR A 48 -3.34 8.17 -3.22
N GLY A 49 -2.63 7.09 -2.90
CA GLY A 49 -3.14 5.72 -3.01
C GLY A 49 -4.26 5.41 -2.03
N ILE A 50 -4.06 5.74 -0.74
CA ILE A 50 -5.01 5.38 0.33
C ILE A 50 -6.20 6.35 0.45
N LEU A 51 -6.08 7.56 -0.07
CA LEU A 51 -7.05 8.65 0.08
C LEU A 51 -8.50 8.25 -0.25
N PRO A 52 -8.82 7.50 -1.32
CA PRO A 52 -10.20 7.12 -1.59
C PRO A 52 -10.87 6.31 -0.49
N GLY A 53 -10.10 5.53 0.27
CA GLY A 53 -10.58 4.83 1.45
C GLY A 53 -10.79 5.77 2.64
N LEU A 54 -9.82 6.67 2.88
CA LEU A 54 -9.91 7.65 3.97
C LEU A 54 -11.12 8.58 3.83
N GLU A 55 -11.42 9.05 2.61
CA GLU A 55 -12.58 9.90 2.32
C GLU A 55 -13.93 9.20 2.63
N LYS A 56 -13.98 7.87 2.53
CA LYS A 56 -15.17 7.09 2.91
C LYS A 56 -15.24 6.79 4.41
N ILE A 57 -14.10 6.61 5.04
CA ILE A 57 -13.99 6.30 6.47
C ILE A 57 -14.23 7.54 7.32
N HIS A 58 -13.70 8.69 6.92
CA HIS A 58 -13.78 9.95 7.66
C HIS A 58 -14.73 10.92 6.97
N THR A 59 -15.95 11.00 7.44
CA THR A 59 -16.97 11.94 6.97
C THR A 59 -16.82 13.34 7.57
N ASP A 60 -16.21 13.43 8.75
CA ASP A 60 -15.82 14.70 9.38
C ASP A 60 -14.55 15.24 8.73
N LYS A 61 -14.54 16.55 8.40
CA LYS A 61 -13.42 17.18 7.70
C LYS A 61 -12.16 17.30 8.54
N ASP A 62 -12.31 17.49 9.85
CA ASP A 62 -11.17 17.62 10.75
C ASP A 62 -10.51 16.26 10.97
N ASP A 63 -11.31 15.19 11.09
CA ASP A 63 -10.82 13.82 11.19
C ASP A 63 -10.12 13.39 9.89
N LEU A 64 -10.69 13.72 8.74
CA LEU A 64 -10.05 13.48 7.45
C LEU A 64 -8.71 14.23 7.34
N ALA A 65 -8.68 15.50 7.73
CA ALA A 65 -7.46 16.31 7.72
C ALA A 65 -6.39 15.75 8.67
N ALA A 66 -6.79 15.29 9.86
CA ALA A 66 -5.88 14.62 10.80
C ALA A 66 -5.32 13.32 10.22
N SER A 67 -6.17 12.47 9.61
CA SER A 67 -5.76 11.24 8.93
C SER A 67 -4.81 11.54 7.76
N MET A 68 -5.14 12.47 6.88
CA MET A 68 -4.25 12.89 5.79
C MET A 68 -2.90 13.39 6.30
N THR A 69 -2.89 14.15 7.39
CA THR A 69 -1.66 14.73 7.94
C THR A 69 -0.68 13.66 8.41
N HIS A 70 -1.13 12.67 9.20
CA HIS A 70 -0.23 11.61 9.64
C HIS A 70 0.12 10.64 8.51
N ASN A 71 -0.72 10.47 7.49
CA ASN A 71 -0.41 9.66 6.30
C ASN A 71 0.59 10.35 5.35
N MET A 72 0.88 11.64 5.52
CA MET A 72 1.96 12.38 4.82
C MET A 72 3.31 12.33 5.52
N GLU A 73 3.44 11.61 6.62
CA GLU A 73 4.72 11.40 7.29
C GLU A 73 5.61 10.44 6.48
N PHE A 74 6.92 10.42 6.81
CA PHE A 74 7.90 9.56 6.15
C PHE A 74 7.38 8.14 5.95
N PHE A 75 7.49 7.65 4.72
CA PHE A 75 7.09 6.30 4.36
C PHE A 75 7.93 5.77 3.20
N ASN A 76 8.45 4.57 3.34
CA ASN A 76 9.20 3.89 2.28
C ASN A 76 8.99 2.37 2.38
N ILE A 77 8.52 1.77 1.29
CA ILE A 77 8.19 0.35 1.21
C ILE A 77 8.43 -0.17 -0.21
N HIS A 78 8.51 -1.49 -0.38
CA HIS A 78 8.58 -2.04 -1.74
C HIS A 78 7.28 -1.74 -2.52
N PRO A 79 7.37 -1.15 -3.75
CA PRO A 79 6.21 -0.62 -4.46
C PRO A 79 5.11 -1.64 -4.77
N PHE A 80 5.46 -2.91 -4.97
CA PHE A 80 4.48 -3.94 -5.33
C PHE A 80 3.78 -4.57 -4.12
N LEU A 81 4.33 -4.36 -2.91
CA LEU A 81 3.74 -4.84 -1.66
C LEU A 81 2.99 -3.75 -0.87
N VAL A 82 2.97 -2.51 -1.37
CA VAL A 82 2.35 -1.37 -0.68
C VAL A 82 0.87 -1.58 -0.37
N THR A 83 0.15 -2.30 -1.23
CA THR A 83 -1.28 -2.56 -1.04
C THR A 83 -1.58 -3.45 0.16
N PHE A 84 -0.64 -4.32 0.55
CA PHE A 84 -0.73 -5.07 1.79
C PHE A 84 -0.75 -4.13 3.02
N ALA A 85 0.18 -3.17 3.06
CA ALA A 85 0.21 -2.17 4.13
C ALA A 85 -1.02 -1.26 4.11
N MET A 86 -1.50 -0.89 2.90
CA MET A 86 -2.73 -0.09 2.77
C MET A 86 -3.95 -0.79 3.38
N GLY A 87 -4.15 -2.09 3.10
CA GLY A 87 -5.29 -2.83 3.64
C GLY A 87 -5.27 -2.90 5.17
N ILE A 88 -4.09 -3.12 5.77
CA ILE A 88 -3.92 -3.13 7.23
C ILE A 88 -4.23 -1.75 7.83
N CYS A 89 -3.61 -0.69 7.31
CA CYS A 89 -3.84 0.66 7.81
C CYS A 89 -5.30 1.10 7.68
N LEU A 90 -5.96 0.75 6.57
CA LEU A 90 -7.37 1.06 6.37
C LEU A 90 -8.28 0.37 7.38
N SER A 91 -8.00 -0.88 7.74
CA SER A 91 -8.79 -1.58 8.75
C SER A 91 -8.67 -0.93 10.13
N LEU A 92 -7.50 -0.38 10.47
CA LEU A 92 -7.30 0.39 11.70
C LEU A 92 -8.02 1.75 11.65
N GLU A 93 -7.91 2.46 10.52
CA GLU A 93 -8.64 3.71 10.28
C GLU A 93 -10.16 3.50 10.39
N GLN A 94 -10.68 2.43 9.82
CA GLN A 94 -12.09 2.07 9.84
C GLN A 94 -12.61 1.78 11.25
N LYS A 95 -11.80 1.12 12.07
CA LYS A 95 -12.08 0.86 13.49
C LYS A 95 -11.82 2.08 14.37
N LYS A 96 -11.41 3.21 13.81
CA LYS A 96 -11.09 4.44 14.54
C LYS A 96 -10.02 4.24 15.62
N ALA A 97 -9.02 3.41 15.34
CA ALA A 97 -7.87 3.27 16.20
C ALA A 97 -7.18 4.62 16.43
N ASP A 98 -6.49 4.76 17.55
CA ASP A 98 -5.73 5.97 17.84
C ASP A 98 -4.60 6.18 16.81
N ILE A 99 -4.33 7.43 16.48
CA ILE A 99 -3.35 7.80 15.45
C ILE A 99 -1.94 7.26 15.75
N PRO A 100 -1.43 7.29 17.00
CA PRO A 100 -0.16 6.68 17.34
C PRO A 100 -0.08 5.18 16.99
N THR A 101 -1.15 4.42 17.23
CA THR A 101 -1.21 2.99 16.87
C THR A 101 -1.15 2.79 15.36
N ILE A 102 -1.94 3.56 14.58
CA ILE A 102 -1.90 3.50 13.11
C ILE A 102 -0.50 3.82 12.59
N ARG A 103 0.15 4.86 13.13
CA ARG A 103 1.54 5.22 12.80
C ARG A 103 2.52 4.08 13.10
N ALA A 104 2.45 3.52 14.30
CA ALA A 104 3.35 2.45 14.73
C ALA A 104 3.24 1.23 13.81
N VAL A 105 2.02 0.81 13.47
CA VAL A 105 1.78 -0.29 12.54
C VAL A 105 2.33 0.05 11.15
N ARG A 106 2.03 1.23 10.61
CA ARG A 106 2.55 1.66 9.30
C ARG A 106 4.08 1.65 9.25
N VAL A 107 4.74 2.17 10.29
CA VAL A 107 6.21 2.19 10.38
C VAL A 107 6.78 0.78 10.49
N SER A 108 6.15 -0.09 11.28
CA SER A 108 6.63 -1.47 11.47
C SER A 108 6.57 -2.31 10.19
N LEU A 109 5.70 -1.97 9.25
CA LEU A 109 5.56 -2.67 7.97
C LEU A 109 6.64 -2.27 6.94
N MET A 110 7.27 -1.09 7.07
CA MET A 110 8.21 -0.58 6.07
C MET A 110 9.41 -1.49 5.85
N GLY A 111 10.13 -1.81 6.92
CA GLY A 111 11.36 -2.61 6.85
C GLY A 111 11.12 -4.03 6.33
N PRO A 112 10.27 -4.84 6.98
CA PRO A 112 10.01 -6.21 6.55
C PRO A 112 9.49 -6.31 5.11
N LEU A 113 8.51 -5.49 4.74
CA LEU A 113 7.95 -5.54 3.38
C LEU A 113 8.90 -4.94 2.34
N GLY A 114 9.78 -4.02 2.73
CA GLY A 114 10.89 -3.56 1.88
C GLY A 114 11.82 -4.73 1.56
N GLY A 115 12.37 -5.38 2.58
CA GLY A 115 13.32 -6.48 2.41
C GLY A 115 12.73 -7.70 1.69
N ILE A 116 11.52 -8.14 2.06
CA ILE A 116 10.83 -9.25 1.38
C ILE A 116 10.55 -8.89 -0.09
N GLY A 117 10.10 -7.68 -0.35
CA GLY A 117 9.81 -7.24 -1.71
C GLY A 117 11.06 -7.17 -2.58
N ASP A 118 12.16 -6.63 -2.07
CA ASP A 118 13.42 -6.56 -2.80
C ASP A 118 13.96 -7.97 -3.11
N ALA A 119 13.93 -8.88 -2.15
CA ALA A 119 14.36 -10.26 -2.36
C ALA A 119 13.48 -10.99 -3.40
N LEU A 120 12.16 -10.81 -3.31
CA LEU A 120 11.23 -11.50 -4.20
C LEU A 120 11.28 -10.94 -5.64
N PHE A 121 11.22 -9.63 -5.80
CA PHE A 121 11.12 -9.01 -7.12
C PHE A 121 12.50 -8.76 -7.74
N TRP A 122 13.38 -8.02 -7.06
CA TRP A 122 14.64 -7.58 -7.65
C TRP A 122 15.72 -8.68 -7.66
N MET A 123 15.76 -9.51 -6.63
CA MET A 123 16.79 -10.56 -6.53
C MET A 123 16.34 -11.91 -7.06
N THR A 124 15.04 -12.13 -7.25
CA THR A 124 14.51 -13.42 -7.72
C THR A 124 13.77 -13.31 -9.04
N LEU A 125 12.63 -12.62 -9.06
CA LEU A 125 11.74 -12.62 -10.23
C LEU A 125 12.39 -11.97 -11.46
N VAL A 126 13.00 -10.79 -11.30
CA VAL A 126 13.64 -10.06 -12.41
C VAL A 126 14.81 -10.85 -13.00
N PRO A 127 15.78 -11.38 -12.22
CA PRO A 127 16.88 -12.18 -12.78
C PRO A 127 16.42 -13.45 -13.48
N ILE A 128 15.43 -14.16 -12.94
CA ILE A 128 14.90 -15.39 -13.56
C ILE A 128 14.25 -15.06 -14.91
N LEU A 129 13.34 -14.09 -14.92
CA LEU A 129 12.66 -13.69 -16.15
C LEU A 129 13.64 -13.13 -17.19
N ALA A 130 14.60 -12.30 -16.76
CA ALA A 130 15.63 -11.76 -17.65
C ALA A 130 16.52 -12.88 -18.22
N GLY A 131 16.94 -13.85 -17.40
CA GLY A 131 17.73 -14.99 -17.85
C GLY A 131 17.05 -15.81 -18.95
N ILE A 132 15.75 -16.09 -18.78
CA ILE A 132 14.96 -16.85 -19.77
C ILE A 132 14.73 -16.03 -21.05
N THR A 133 14.31 -14.78 -20.92
CA THR A 133 13.89 -13.96 -22.06
C THR A 133 15.07 -13.34 -22.83
N SER A 134 16.24 -13.18 -22.19
CA SER A 134 17.46 -12.72 -22.86
C SER A 134 17.94 -13.68 -23.95
N GLN A 135 17.78 -15.00 -23.77
CA GLN A 135 18.13 -15.99 -24.79
C GLN A 135 17.30 -15.80 -26.07
N MET A 136 16.02 -15.46 -25.92
CA MET A 136 15.16 -15.14 -27.07
C MET A 136 15.64 -13.87 -27.80
N ALA A 137 16.04 -12.85 -27.03
CA ALA A 137 16.54 -11.60 -27.59
C ALA A 137 17.90 -11.78 -28.31
N ILE A 138 18.81 -12.59 -27.75
CA ILE A 138 20.10 -12.93 -28.37
C ILE A 138 19.89 -13.68 -29.69
N ALA A 139 18.87 -14.54 -29.76
CA ALA A 139 18.48 -15.21 -31.01
C ALA A 139 17.79 -14.29 -32.02
N GLY A 140 17.76 -12.97 -31.79
CA GLY A 140 17.13 -11.97 -32.68
C GLY A 140 15.59 -11.92 -32.58
N ASN A 141 14.99 -12.58 -31.59
CA ASN A 141 13.55 -12.62 -31.43
C ASN A 141 13.06 -11.48 -30.54
N ILE A 142 12.35 -10.50 -31.09
CA ILE A 142 11.79 -9.36 -30.38
C ILE A 142 10.72 -9.77 -29.33
N ALA A 143 10.22 -11.00 -29.37
CA ALA A 143 9.28 -11.48 -28.37
C ALA A 143 9.91 -11.56 -26.95
N GLY A 144 11.24 -11.67 -26.82
CA GLY A 144 11.91 -11.75 -25.51
C GLY A 144 11.53 -10.62 -24.55
N PRO A 145 11.81 -9.34 -24.89
CA PRO A 145 11.42 -8.20 -24.04
C PRO A 145 9.91 -8.10 -23.81
N ILE A 146 9.09 -8.44 -24.80
CA ILE A 146 7.63 -8.40 -24.69
C ILE A 146 7.14 -9.44 -23.67
N VAL A 147 7.63 -10.66 -23.75
CA VAL A 147 7.29 -11.75 -22.81
C VAL A 147 7.73 -11.40 -21.38
N PHE A 148 8.95 -10.82 -21.23
CA PHE A 148 9.43 -10.32 -19.95
C PHE A 148 8.42 -9.36 -19.33
N LEU A 149 8.06 -8.30 -20.06
CA LEU A 149 7.14 -7.26 -19.57
C LEU A 149 5.75 -7.82 -19.25
N LEU A 150 5.23 -8.70 -20.10
CA LEU A 150 3.91 -9.29 -19.90
C LEU A 150 3.88 -10.14 -18.61
N ILE A 151 4.82 -11.08 -18.45
CA ILE A 151 4.84 -11.96 -17.28
C ILE A 151 5.08 -11.15 -16.00
N PHE A 152 6.06 -10.23 -16.02
CA PHE A 152 6.34 -9.38 -14.86
C PHE A 152 5.12 -8.57 -14.44
N ASN A 153 4.42 -7.94 -15.40
CA ASN A 153 3.24 -7.13 -15.07
C ASN A 153 2.05 -7.98 -14.61
N ILE A 154 1.83 -9.15 -15.19
CA ILE A 154 0.78 -10.06 -14.73
C ILE A 154 1.02 -10.43 -13.25
N ILE A 155 2.25 -10.82 -12.90
CA ILE A 155 2.59 -11.21 -11.52
C ILE A 155 2.43 -10.02 -10.56
N GLN A 156 3.02 -8.85 -10.88
CA GLN A 156 2.98 -7.71 -9.97
C GLN A 156 1.55 -7.17 -9.78
N PHE A 157 0.70 -7.17 -10.82
CA PHE A 157 -0.68 -6.76 -10.69
C PHE A 157 -1.53 -7.79 -9.91
N ALA A 158 -1.33 -9.10 -10.15
CA ALA A 158 -1.98 -10.14 -9.38
C ALA A 158 -1.68 -10.01 -7.87
N ILE A 159 -0.41 -9.78 -7.52
CA ILE A 159 0.02 -9.54 -6.14
C ILE A 159 -0.60 -8.25 -5.60
N ARG A 160 -0.55 -7.16 -6.33
CA ARG A 160 -1.04 -5.84 -5.91
C ARG A 160 -2.54 -5.86 -5.60
N PHE A 161 -3.36 -6.41 -6.48
CA PHE A 161 -4.81 -6.52 -6.27
C PHE A 161 -5.17 -7.60 -5.25
N GLY A 162 -4.49 -8.74 -5.30
CA GLY A 162 -4.68 -9.83 -4.34
C GLY A 162 -4.37 -9.41 -2.91
N LEU A 163 -3.23 -8.75 -2.69
CA LEU A 163 -2.83 -8.28 -1.36
C LEU A 163 -3.75 -7.18 -0.82
N MET A 164 -4.26 -6.27 -1.65
CA MET A 164 -5.22 -5.25 -1.21
C MET A 164 -6.46 -5.89 -0.59
N ASN A 165 -7.07 -6.82 -1.32
CA ASN A 165 -8.29 -7.49 -0.87
C ASN A 165 -8.02 -8.38 0.35
N TRP A 166 -6.97 -9.20 0.28
CA TRP A 166 -6.65 -10.12 1.35
C TRP A 166 -6.28 -9.42 2.66
N SER A 167 -5.39 -8.44 2.60
CA SER A 167 -4.93 -7.73 3.81
C SER A 167 -6.06 -6.92 4.46
N TYR A 168 -6.91 -6.27 3.67
CA TYR A 168 -8.06 -5.55 4.18
C TYR A 168 -9.04 -6.49 4.89
N THR A 169 -9.44 -7.60 4.25
CA THR A 169 -10.39 -8.55 4.82
C THR A 169 -9.84 -9.23 6.07
N VAL A 170 -8.60 -9.74 6.02
CA VAL A 170 -7.98 -10.44 7.15
C VAL A 170 -7.76 -9.49 8.34
N SER A 171 -7.25 -8.29 8.08
CA SER A 171 -7.01 -7.32 9.16
C SER A 171 -8.31 -6.83 9.79
N TYR A 172 -9.34 -6.63 9.00
CA TYR A 172 -10.65 -6.23 9.50
C TYR A 172 -11.24 -7.30 10.44
N THR A 173 -11.11 -8.57 10.10
CA THR A 173 -11.68 -9.68 10.87
C THR A 173 -10.85 -10.06 12.11
N HIS A 174 -9.52 -9.94 12.05
CA HIS A 174 -8.62 -10.46 13.08
C HIS A 174 -7.96 -9.41 13.98
N LEU A 175 -7.90 -8.13 13.56
CA LEU A 175 -7.45 -7.06 14.44
C LEU A 175 -8.57 -6.69 15.41
N THR A 176 -8.75 -7.51 16.46
CA THR A 176 -9.50 -7.08 17.65
C THR A 176 -8.60 -6.12 18.42
N LEU A 177 -8.90 -4.82 18.36
CA LEU A 177 -8.31 -3.87 19.28
C LEU A 177 -8.73 -4.30 20.70
N PRO A 178 -7.82 -4.28 21.70
CA PRO A 178 -8.23 -4.52 23.06
C PRO A 178 -9.29 -3.47 23.43
N THR A 179 -10.51 -3.94 23.62
CA THR A 179 -11.57 -3.12 24.21
C THR A 179 -11.27 -3.05 25.70
N ASN A 180 -10.70 -1.93 26.14
CA ASN A 180 -10.67 -1.58 27.57
C ASN A 180 -12.03 -1.11 28.02
#